data_10059dd7fc9bcbf4204cdc94a3a641eb
#
_entry.id   10059dd7fc9bcbf4204cdc94a3a641eb
#
_cell.length_a   1.000
_cell.length_b   1.000
_cell.length_c   1.000
_cell.angle_alpha   90.00
_cell.angle_beta   90.00
_cell.angle_gamma   90.00
#
_symmetry.space_group_name_H-M   'P 1'
#
loop_
_entity.id
_entity.type
_entity.pdbx_description
1 polymer ?
#
loop_
_entity_poly.entity_id
_entity_poly.type
_entity_poly.pdbx_seq_one_letter_code
_entity_poly.pdbx_strand_id
1 'polypeptide(L)'
;MGFNIERVNKPFVVKSPYKPSGDQPKAIEELATRIENGENDVVLMGATGTGKTATTAWLIERLQRPTLIIEPNKTLAAQLCAEFRELMPDNAVSYFVSYYDYYQPEAYIPQTDTYIEKDSNINDDVERLRHAATANLLTRRDCVVVATVSCIYGLGTPEEYAGRMLFLQEGQQIDRDDLLRKFVDMQYKRNDIAFTRGTFRVRGDTVEIIPVYEELAIRIEFFGDEIDRISTLHPLTGDVIAHESQVHIFPASHYVAGPERMERALKTIQQELDERTAELHKQGKELEAQRLTMRTTYDLEMLSQVGTCSGVENYSRHFDGRAPGTPPHTLLDFFPDDFLLVIDESHVTVPQIGAMYEGDASRKRTLVEHGFRLPSAMDNRPLKWPEFQERVGQTVYLSATPGDYELGLSDGVVEQIIRPTGLVDPQIDVRPVEGQIDDLLAEIKDRVARNERALVTTLTKKMAEDLTDYLLERGIKVEYLHSDVDTLRRVELLRELREGKIDVIVGINLLREGLDLPEVSLVAILDADKEGFLRSYRSLIQTIGRAARNVSGTVVMYADDITEAMRKAIDETNR
;
A
#
# COMPACT_ATOMS: atom_id res chain seq x y z
N MET A 1 -17.91 13.83 -13.79
CA MET A 1 -17.35 15.18 -14.01
C MET A 1 -16.05 15.26 -13.26
N GLY A 2 -14.96 15.40 -13.98
CA GLY A 2 -13.64 15.47 -13.38
C GLY A 2 -13.49 16.72 -12.53
N PHE A 3 -13.02 16.52 -11.33
CA PHE A 3 -12.60 17.57 -10.45
C PHE A 3 -11.37 18.26 -11.09
N ASN A 4 -11.51 19.54 -11.41
CA ASN A 4 -10.51 20.27 -12.18
C ASN A 4 -9.65 21.14 -11.27
N ILE A 5 -8.51 20.61 -10.84
CA ILE A 5 -7.47 21.37 -10.15
C ILE A 5 -6.30 21.58 -11.12
N GLU A 6 -5.75 22.78 -11.10
CA GLU A 6 -4.52 23.07 -11.80
C GLU A 6 -3.34 22.44 -11.03
N ARG A 7 -2.63 21.53 -11.68
CA ARG A 7 -1.48 20.82 -11.12
C ARG A 7 -0.19 21.31 -11.77
N VAL A 8 0.87 21.40 -10.97
CA VAL A 8 2.21 21.71 -11.48
C VAL A 8 2.66 20.56 -12.39
N ASN A 9 3.11 20.90 -13.58
CA ASN A 9 3.58 19.94 -14.57
C ASN A 9 5.10 19.93 -14.62
N LYS A 10 5.70 19.01 -13.86
CA LYS A 10 7.15 18.75 -13.84
C LYS A 10 7.41 17.44 -14.59
N PRO A 11 8.44 17.35 -15.46
CA PRO A 11 8.69 16.12 -16.18
C PRO A 11 9.21 15.02 -15.25
N PHE A 12 8.86 13.77 -15.57
CA PHE A 12 9.50 12.61 -14.96
C PHE A 12 10.88 12.44 -15.58
N VAL A 13 11.89 12.29 -14.72
CA VAL A 13 13.29 12.10 -15.13
C VAL A 13 13.88 10.97 -14.32
N VAL A 14 14.36 9.93 -15.01
CA VAL A 14 15.09 8.82 -14.38
C VAL A 14 16.57 9.19 -14.27
N LYS A 15 17.07 9.17 -13.06
CA LYS A 15 18.49 9.37 -12.76
C LYS A 15 19.06 8.05 -12.26
N SER A 16 19.76 7.36 -13.15
CA SER A 16 20.37 6.08 -12.86
C SER A 16 21.81 6.05 -13.39
N PRO A 17 22.76 5.42 -12.66
CA PRO A 17 24.10 5.18 -13.18
C PRO A 17 24.10 4.17 -14.32
N TYR A 18 23.01 3.44 -14.50
CA TYR A 18 22.85 2.43 -15.54
C TYR A 18 21.93 2.91 -16.65
N LYS A 19 22.20 2.45 -17.87
CA LYS A 19 21.32 2.63 -19.02
C LYS A 19 20.49 1.36 -19.24
N PRO A 20 19.32 1.45 -19.90
CA PRO A 20 18.59 0.25 -20.27
C PRO A 20 19.46 -0.72 -21.05
N SER A 21 19.45 -1.99 -20.64
CA SER A 21 20.26 -3.04 -21.26
C SER A 21 19.52 -4.38 -21.28
N GLY A 22 20.11 -5.40 -21.92
CA GLY A 22 19.41 -6.67 -22.12
C GLY A 22 18.16 -6.49 -22.98
N ASP A 23 17.02 -7.01 -22.51
CA ASP A 23 15.72 -6.86 -23.19
C ASP A 23 15.01 -5.56 -22.83
N GLN A 24 15.55 -4.75 -21.92
CA GLN A 24 14.88 -3.53 -21.43
C GLN A 24 14.57 -2.51 -22.54
N PRO A 25 15.51 -2.15 -23.43
CA PRO A 25 15.20 -1.18 -24.47
C PRO A 25 14.05 -1.61 -25.38
N LYS A 26 14.02 -2.86 -25.75
CA LYS A 26 12.98 -3.43 -26.59
C LYS A 26 11.63 -3.49 -25.85
N ALA A 27 11.65 -3.92 -24.59
CA ALA A 27 10.45 -3.99 -23.77
C ALA A 27 9.84 -2.59 -23.54
N ILE A 28 10.66 -1.60 -23.23
CA ILE A 28 10.21 -0.21 -23.04
C ILE A 28 9.56 0.31 -24.31
N GLU A 29 10.20 0.15 -25.45
CA GLU A 29 9.71 0.66 -26.73
C GLU A 29 8.40 -0.05 -27.13
N GLU A 30 8.32 -1.35 -26.99
CA GLU A 30 7.13 -2.12 -27.31
C GLU A 30 5.96 -1.77 -26.39
N LEU A 31 6.18 -1.69 -25.08
CA LEU A 31 5.15 -1.25 -24.12
C LEU A 31 4.66 0.17 -24.43
N ALA A 32 5.58 1.10 -24.62
CA ALA A 32 5.24 2.49 -24.89
C ALA A 32 4.44 2.64 -26.18
N THR A 33 4.85 1.96 -27.26
CA THR A 33 4.17 2.00 -28.54
C THR A 33 2.75 1.44 -28.43
N ARG A 34 2.57 0.31 -27.75
CA ARG A 34 1.25 -0.31 -27.57
C ARG A 34 0.32 0.58 -26.75
N ILE A 35 0.84 1.20 -25.70
CA ILE A 35 0.06 2.15 -24.87
C ILE A 35 -0.28 3.42 -25.66
N GLU A 36 0.66 3.99 -26.39
CA GLU A 36 0.45 5.18 -27.24
C GLU A 36 -0.54 4.89 -28.37
N ASN A 37 -0.62 3.65 -28.85
CA ASN A 37 -1.61 3.21 -29.83
C ASN A 37 -3.00 2.93 -29.24
N GLY A 38 -3.19 3.13 -27.94
CA GLY A 38 -4.48 3.04 -27.27
C GLY A 38 -4.86 1.65 -26.75
N GLU A 39 -3.93 0.69 -26.68
CA GLU A 39 -4.21 -0.59 -26.03
C GLU A 39 -4.48 -0.41 -24.56
N ASN A 40 -5.57 -1.01 -24.06
CA ASN A 40 -5.99 -0.84 -22.67
C ASN A 40 -5.23 -1.73 -21.70
N ASP A 41 -4.84 -2.92 -22.12
CA ASP A 41 -4.22 -3.94 -21.27
C ASP A 41 -2.97 -4.50 -21.94
N VAL A 42 -1.83 -4.31 -21.29
CA VAL A 42 -0.53 -4.78 -21.80
C VAL A 42 0.16 -5.59 -20.71
N VAL A 43 0.68 -6.75 -21.06
CA VAL A 43 1.39 -7.64 -20.12
C VAL A 43 2.89 -7.60 -20.41
N LEU A 44 3.68 -7.29 -19.38
CA LEU A 44 5.13 -7.50 -19.39
C LEU A 44 5.43 -8.78 -18.61
N MET A 45 5.85 -9.81 -19.32
CA MET A 45 6.32 -11.06 -18.73
C MET A 45 7.84 -10.96 -18.57
N GLY A 46 8.26 -10.73 -17.35
CA GLY A 46 9.68 -10.57 -17.04
C GLY A 46 10.17 -11.62 -16.08
N ALA A 47 11.22 -12.33 -16.46
CA ALA A 47 11.91 -13.21 -15.53
C ALA A 47 12.44 -12.42 -14.33
N THR A 48 12.51 -13.06 -13.17
CA THR A 48 13.08 -12.44 -11.98
C THR A 48 14.53 -12.02 -12.24
N GLY A 49 14.89 -10.83 -11.79
CA GLY A 49 16.24 -10.31 -12.00
C GLY A 49 16.49 -9.67 -13.36
N THR A 50 15.44 -9.48 -14.20
CA THR A 50 15.58 -8.80 -15.49
C THR A 50 15.43 -7.27 -15.38
N GLY A 51 15.18 -6.76 -14.17
CA GLY A 51 15.07 -5.32 -13.93
C GLY A 51 13.73 -4.72 -14.31
N LYS A 52 12.62 -5.41 -14.01
CA LYS A 52 11.25 -4.92 -14.30
C LYS A 52 10.97 -3.57 -13.65
N THR A 53 11.51 -3.31 -12.46
CA THR A 53 11.34 -2.01 -11.77
C THR A 53 11.95 -0.87 -12.56
N ALA A 54 13.18 -1.03 -12.99
CA ALA A 54 13.86 -0.01 -13.81
C ALA A 54 13.15 0.17 -15.16
N THR A 55 12.74 -0.93 -15.78
CA THR A 55 11.93 -0.88 -17.02
C THR A 55 10.66 -0.07 -16.83
N THR A 56 9.96 -0.26 -15.72
CA THR A 56 8.75 0.50 -15.38
C THR A 56 9.07 1.99 -15.21
N ALA A 57 10.17 2.33 -14.53
CA ALA A 57 10.59 3.72 -14.36
C ALA A 57 10.88 4.39 -15.70
N TRP A 58 11.62 3.75 -16.59
CA TRP A 58 11.89 4.29 -17.93
C TRP A 58 10.63 4.36 -18.80
N LEU A 59 9.69 3.43 -18.63
CA LEU A 59 8.38 3.51 -19.30
C LEU A 59 7.60 4.75 -18.84
N ILE A 60 7.57 5.03 -17.54
CA ILE A 60 6.92 6.21 -16.97
C ILE A 60 7.58 7.49 -17.51
N GLU A 61 8.90 7.53 -17.56
CA GLU A 61 9.64 8.65 -18.16
C GLU A 61 9.26 8.85 -19.63
N ARG A 62 9.14 7.78 -20.39
CA ARG A 62 8.76 7.84 -21.82
C ARG A 62 7.33 8.35 -21.99
N LEU A 63 6.39 7.89 -21.19
CA LEU A 63 4.97 8.23 -21.32
C LEU A 63 4.60 9.54 -20.65
N GLN A 64 5.34 10.00 -19.64
CA GLN A 64 5.09 11.25 -18.91
C GLN A 64 3.67 11.34 -18.32
N ARG A 65 3.21 10.26 -17.71
CA ARG A 65 1.87 10.18 -17.10
C ARG A 65 1.95 9.89 -15.60
N PRO A 66 1.07 10.53 -14.79
CA PRO A 66 0.92 10.13 -13.40
C PRO A 66 0.64 8.63 -13.32
N THR A 67 1.26 7.93 -12.37
CA THR A 67 1.21 6.47 -12.34
C THR A 67 0.85 5.96 -10.95
N LEU A 68 -0.06 4.99 -10.91
CA LEU A 68 -0.36 4.18 -9.72
C LEU A 68 0.22 2.80 -9.93
N ILE A 69 1.02 2.33 -8.96
CA ILE A 69 1.57 0.97 -8.96
C ILE A 69 0.97 0.23 -7.77
N ILE A 70 0.29 -0.88 -8.03
CA ILE A 70 -0.33 -1.70 -6.98
C ILE A 70 0.53 -2.93 -6.76
N GLU A 71 0.94 -3.11 -5.49
CA GLU A 71 1.73 -4.23 -5.01
C GLU A 71 0.87 -5.18 -4.16
N PRO A 72 1.20 -6.48 -4.10
CA PRO A 72 0.40 -7.45 -3.35
C PRO A 72 0.56 -7.34 -1.83
N ASN A 73 1.61 -6.70 -1.34
CA ASN A 73 1.84 -6.54 0.10
C ASN A 73 2.67 -5.30 0.43
N LYS A 74 2.65 -4.93 1.72
CA LYS A 74 3.35 -3.73 2.21
C LYS A 74 4.88 -3.79 2.06
N THR A 75 5.46 -4.97 2.21
CA THR A 75 6.92 -5.14 2.13
C THR A 75 7.42 -4.82 0.73
N LEU A 76 6.75 -5.37 -0.28
CA LEU A 76 7.07 -5.07 -1.69
C LEU A 76 6.80 -3.62 -2.03
N ALA A 77 5.68 -3.06 -1.55
CA ALA A 77 5.36 -1.66 -1.78
C ALA A 77 6.43 -0.73 -1.19
N ALA A 78 6.90 -1.01 0.01
CA ALA A 78 7.95 -0.22 0.65
C ALA A 78 9.27 -0.30 -0.12
N GLN A 79 9.66 -1.48 -0.54
CA GLN A 79 10.89 -1.67 -1.32
C GLN A 79 10.80 -0.97 -2.67
N LEU A 80 9.70 -1.13 -3.38
CA LEU A 80 9.50 -0.51 -4.68
C LEU A 80 9.48 1.01 -4.58
N CYS A 81 8.84 1.53 -3.54
CA CYS A 81 8.83 2.96 -3.27
C CYS A 81 10.25 3.51 -3.07
N ALA A 82 11.08 2.81 -2.29
CA ALA A 82 12.48 3.18 -2.07
C ALA A 82 13.27 3.17 -3.38
N GLU A 83 13.10 2.13 -4.21
CA GLU A 83 13.75 2.03 -5.51
C GLU A 83 13.34 3.17 -6.46
N PHE A 84 12.05 3.50 -6.51
CA PHE A 84 11.56 4.61 -7.33
C PHE A 84 12.07 5.97 -6.85
N ARG A 85 12.22 6.16 -5.53
CA ARG A 85 12.81 7.39 -4.98
C ARG A 85 14.26 7.56 -5.41
N GLU A 86 15.02 6.46 -5.49
CA GLU A 86 16.39 6.49 -6.01
C GLU A 86 16.42 6.77 -7.51
N LEU A 87 15.51 6.16 -8.29
CA LEU A 87 15.46 6.33 -9.74
C LEU A 87 14.87 7.67 -10.18
N MET A 88 13.95 8.22 -9.42
CA MET A 88 13.25 9.47 -9.71
C MET A 88 13.30 10.45 -8.53
N PRO A 89 14.50 10.91 -8.14
CA PRO A 89 14.67 11.71 -6.92
C PRO A 89 14.00 13.09 -6.96
N ASP A 90 13.73 13.62 -8.14
CA ASP A 90 13.14 14.94 -8.32
C ASP A 90 11.61 14.90 -8.49
N ASN A 91 11.03 13.71 -8.52
CA ASN A 91 9.59 13.54 -8.72
C ASN A 91 8.89 13.12 -7.42
N ALA A 92 7.58 13.29 -7.39
CA ALA A 92 6.76 12.94 -6.22
C ALA A 92 6.48 11.44 -6.20
N VAL A 93 7.35 10.69 -5.55
CA VAL A 93 7.16 9.25 -5.29
C VAL A 93 6.53 9.11 -3.92
N SER A 94 5.32 8.58 -3.89
CA SER A 94 4.49 8.47 -2.69
C SER A 94 4.16 7.02 -2.36
N TYR A 95 3.88 6.77 -1.08
CA TYR A 95 3.59 5.46 -0.52
C TYR A 95 2.18 5.47 0.07
N PHE A 96 1.34 4.55 -0.37
CA PHE A 96 -0.06 4.48 0.08
C PHE A 96 -0.45 3.05 0.43
N VAL A 97 -0.36 2.72 1.70
CA VAL A 97 -0.73 1.40 2.23
C VAL A 97 -1.64 1.57 3.44
N SER A 98 -2.16 0.49 4.00
CA SER A 98 -2.92 0.56 5.25
C SER A 98 -2.04 1.16 6.35
N TYR A 99 -2.56 2.14 7.08
CA TYR A 99 -1.83 2.80 8.17
C TYR A 99 -1.93 2.06 9.50
N TYR A 100 -2.56 0.88 9.51
CA TYR A 100 -2.63 0.02 10.69
C TYR A 100 -1.46 -0.97 10.69
N ASP A 101 -0.69 -1.00 11.77
CA ASP A 101 0.28 -2.07 12.03
C ASP A 101 -0.43 -3.34 12.46
N TYR A 102 -1.49 -3.17 13.26
CA TYR A 102 -2.42 -4.20 13.65
C TYR A 102 -3.84 -3.71 13.35
N TYR A 103 -4.65 -4.57 12.74
CA TYR A 103 -6.03 -4.23 12.43
C TYR A 103 -6.96 -5.42 12.68
N GLN A 104 -7.87 -5.24 13.66
CA GLN A 104 -8.99 -6.13 13.90
C GLN A 104 -10.26 -5.39 13.48
N PRO A 105 -10.94 -5.81 12.42
CA PRO A 105 -12.17 -5.15 12.00
C PRO A 105 -13.31 -5.40 13.00
N GLU A 106 -14.23 -4.45 13.09
CA GLU A 106 -15.47 -4.61 13.83
C GLU A 106 -16.26 -5.80 13.27
N ALA A 107 -16.71 -6.68 14.14
CA ALA A 107 -17.45 -7.88 13.74
C ALA A 107 -18.43 -8.33 14.82
N TYR A 108 -19.38 -9.15 14.43
CA TYR A 108 -20.31 -9.81 15.34
C TYR A 108 -20.42 -11.29 14.99
N ILE A 109 -20.32 -12.14 16.01
CA ILE A 109 -20.46 -13.59 15.87
C ILE A 109 -21.76 -14.01 16.54
N PRO A 110 -22.86 -14.23 15.75
CA PRO A 110 -24.19 -14.53 16.31
C PRO A 110 -24.22 -15.80 17.15
N GLN A 111 -23.46 -16.82 16.78
CA GLN A 111 -23.46 -18.13 17.44
C GLN A 111 -23.04 -18.05 18.91
N THR A 112 -22.14 -17.13 19.23
CA THR A 112 -21.60 -16.93 20.58
C THR A 112 -22.03 -15.60 21.20
N ASP A 113 -22.87 -14.83 20.53
CA ASP A 113 -23.27 -13.47 20.92
C ASP A 113 -22.05 -12.61 21.28
N THR A 114 -21.02 -12.68 20.45
CA THR A 114 -19.75 -11.98 20.67
C THR A 114 -19.61 -10.80 19.72
N TYR A 115 -19.60 -9.59 20.28
CA TYR A 115 -19.24 -8.37 19.56
C TYR A 115 -17.75 -8.12 19.67
N ILE A 116 -17.09 -7.94 18.53
CA ILE A 116 -15.68 -7.63 18.42
C ILE A 116 -15.57 -6.16 18.04
N GLU A 117 -15.02 -5.34 18.94
CA GLU A 117 -14.75 -3.94 18.64
C GLU A 117 -13.61 -3.83 17.64
N LYS A 118 -13.68 -2.79 16.82
CA LYS A 118 -12.55 -2.43 15.98
C LYS A 118 -11.35 -2.13 16.87
N ASP A 119 -10.27 -2.85 16.65
CA ASP A 119 -9.00 -2.64 17.33
C ASP A 119 -7.92 -2.41 16.28
N SER A 120 -7.11 -1.39 16.48
CA SER A 120 -6.09 -1.02 15.51
C SER A 120 -4.95 -0.29 16.18
N ASN A 121 -3.74 -0.56 15.70
CA ASN A 121 -2.55 0.16 16.06
C ASN A 121 -2.10 0.98 14.85
N ILE A 122 -2.30 2.29 14.91
CA ILE A 122 -2.02 3.19 13.80
C ILE A 122 -0.52 3.50 13.75
N ASN A 123 0.07 3.33 12.57
CA ASN A 123 1.43 3.77 12.30
C ASN A 123 1.41 5.23 11.82
N ASP A 124 1.90 6.14 12.65
CA ASP A 124 1.88 7.58 12.35
C ASP A 124 2.69 7.95 11.11
N ASP A 125 3.81 7.27 10.85
CA ASP A 125 4.63 7.53 9.66
C ASP A 125 3.90 7.12 8.39
N VAL A 126 3.20 5.98 8.40
CA VAL A 126 2.41 5.52 7.27
C VAL A 126 1.20 6.44 7.05
N GLU A 127 0.55 6.90 8.12
CA GLU A 127 -0.55 7.86 8.01
C GLU A 127 -0.07 9.17 7.36
N ARG A 128 1.07 9.68 7.79
CA ARG A 128 1.69 10.87 7.17
C ARG A 128 1.95 10.66 5.68
N LEU A 129 2.48 9.50 5.30
CA LEU A 129 2.78 9.17 3.89
C LEU A 129 1.51 9.04 3.04
N ARG A 130 0.41 8.55 3.61
CA ARG A 130 -0.90 8.52 2.93
C ARG A 130 -1.41 9.92 2.62
N HIS A 131 -1.35 10.82 3.59
CA HIS A 131 -1.73 12.22 3.39
C HIS A 131 -0.81 12.93 2.39
N ALA A 132 0.48 12.64 2.43
CA ALA A 132 1.43 13.17 1.45
C ALA A 132 1.07 12.73 0.02
N ALA A 133 0.65 11.47 -0.16
CA ALA A 133 0.23 10.95 -1.45
C ALA A 133 -0.98 11.72 -2.01
N THR A 134 -2.02 11.91 -1.21
CA THR A 134 -3.22 12.63 -1.65
C THR A 134 -2.93 14.11 -1.91
N ALA A 135 -2.13 14.75 -1.08
CA ALA A 135 -1.73 16.15 -1.28
C ALA A 135 -0.93 16.32 -2.58
N ASN A 136 0.02 15.43 -2.86
CA ASN A 136 0.81 15.46 -4.08
C ASN A 136 -0.05 15.23 -5.33
N LEU A 137 -0.98 14.28 -5.28
CA LEU A 137 -1.88 14.00 -6.40
C LEU A 137 -2.75 15.19 -6.78
N LEU A 138 -3.11 16.02 -5.80
CA LEU A 138 -3.95 17.20 -6.04
C LEU A 138 -3.14 18.41 -6.53
N THR A 139 -1.84 18.46 -6.29
CA THR A 139 -1.00 19.63 -6.60
C THR A 139 -0.03 19.41 -7.74
N ARG A 140 0.31 18.16 -8.10
CA ARG A 140 1.35 17.83 -9.06
C ARG A 140 0.87 16.74 -10.03
N ARG A 141 1.42 16.76 -11.23
CA ARG A 141 1.21 15.67 -12.21
C ARG A 141 2.32 14.62 -12.18
N ASP A 142 3.51 14.96 -11.70
CA ASP A 142 4.68 14.09 -11.69
C ASP A 142 4.66 13.12 -10.49
N CYS A 143 3.54 12.44 -10.30
CA CYS A 143 3.33 11.53 -9.19
C CYS A 143 3.47 10.07 -9.59
N VAL A 144 4.27 9.32 -8.83
CA VAL A 144 4.27 7.86 -8.82
C VAL A 144 3.81 7.43 -7.43
N VAL A 145 2.64 6.81 -7.33
CA VAL A 145 2.13 6.30 -6.06
C VAL A 145 2.28 4.80 -6.04
N VAL A 146 3.01 4.28 -5.06
CA VAL A 146 3.14 2.85 -4.82
C VAL A 146 2.17 2.47 -3.69
N ALA A 147 1.21 1.62 -4.00
CA ALA A 147 0.12 1.28 -3.11
C ALA A 147 -0.08 -0.23 -3.00
N THR A 148 -0.77 -0.63 -1.94
CA THR A 148 -1.35 -1.97 -1.82
C THR A 148 -2.84 -1.90 -2.18
N VAL A 149 -3.55 -3.00 -2.01
CA VAL A 149 -5.00 -3.07 -2.23
C VAL A 149 -5.80 -2.05 -1.41
N SER A 150 -5.20 -1.43 -0.39
CA SER A 150 -5.82 -0.35 0.37
C SER A 150 -6.27 0.83 -0.50
N CYS A 151 -5.74 0.97 -1.70
CA CYS A 151 -6.12 2.03 -2.63
C CYS A 151 -7.56 1.90 -3.19
N ILE A 152 -8.18 0.73 -3.06
CA ILE A 152 -9.58 0.51 -3.48
C ILE A 152 -10.58 0.68 -2.35
N TYR A 153 -10.13 0.97 -1.13
CA TYR A 153 -11.00 1.26 0.01
C TYR A 153 -11.42 2.73 0.01
N GLY A 154 -12.55 3.01 0.66
CA GLY A 154 -13.11 4.35 0.70
C GLY A 154 -12.22 5.38 1.37
N LEU A 155 -12.10 6.51 0.73
CA LEU A 155 -11.58 7.76 1.28
C LEU A 155 -12.69 8.81 1.24
N GLY A 156 -12.46 9.98 1.82
CA GLY A 156 -13.31 11.13 1.63
C GLY A 156 -13.28 11.65 0.19
N THR A 157 -14.20 12.53 -0.17
CA THR A 157 -14.25 13.06 -1.53
C THR A 157 -13.03 13.95 -1.82
N PRO A 158 -12.42 13.83 -3.00
CA PRO A 158 -11.33 14.74 -3.40
C PRO A 158 -11.76 16.21 -3.40
N GLU A 159 -12.99 16.48 -3.79
CA GLU A 159 -13.55 17.85 -3.84
C GLU A 159 -13.58 18.50 -2.46
N GLU A 160 -14.05 17.80 -1.43
CA GLU A 160 -14.06 18.32 -0.06
C GLU A 160 -12.65 18.46 0.50
N TYR A 161 -11.79 17.48 0.26
CA TYR A 161 -10.40 17.53 0.72
C TYR A 161 -9.66 18.72 0.11
N ALA A 162 -9.79 18.93 -1.18
CA ALA A 162 -9.17 20.06 -1.88
C ALA A 162 -9.90 21.39 -1.60
N GLY A 163 -11.23 21.37 -1.48
CA GLY A 163 -12.02 22.54 -1.13
C GLY A 163 -11.75 23.08 0.27
N ARG A 164 -11.21 22.25 1.15
CA ARG A 164 -10.79 22.60 2.50
C ARG A 164 -9.30 22.94 2.58
N MET A 165 -8.59 22.86 1.47
CA MET A 165 -7.20 23.32 1.40
C MET A 165 -7.11 24.81 1.70
N LEU A 166 -6.15 25.18 2.52
CA LEU A 166 -5.88 26.56 2.88
C LEU A 166 -4.65 27.05 2.11
N PHE A 167 -4.82 28.10 1.33
CA PHE A 167 -3.72 28.76 0.64
C PHE A 167 -3.35 30.03 1.41
N LEU A 168 -2.07 30.14 1.80
CA LEU A 168 -1.53 31.30 2.50
C LEU A 168 -0.33 31.85 1.73
N GLN A 169 -0.22 33.18 1.69
CA GLN A 169 0.91 33.85 1.08
C GLN A 169 1.33 35.09 1.87
N GLU A 170 2.59 35.49 1.76
CA GLU A 170 3.08 36.72 2.37
C GLU A 170 2.31 37.93 1.85
N GLY A 171 2.00 38.86 2.75
CA GLY A 171 1.19 40.03 2.42
C GLY A 171 -0.31 39.82 2.44
N GLN A 172 -0.77 38.62 2.67
CA GLN A 172 -2.20 38.29 2.72
C GLN A 172 -2.85 38.92 3.95
N GLN A 173 -4.00 39.53 3.77
CA GLN A 173 -4.83 40.04 4.85
C GLN A 173 -5.71 38.91 5.37
N ILE A 174 -5.47 38.46 6.58
CA ILE A 174 -6.26 37.45 7.28
C ILE A 174 -6.12 37.66 8.79
N ASP A 175 -7.26 37.64 9.49
CA ASP A 175 -7.27 37.68 10.94
C ASP A 175 -6.69 36.39 11.51
N ARG A 176 -5.79 36.52 12.49
CA ARG A 176 -5.17 35.35 13.15
C ARG A 176 -6.23 34.39 13.71
N ASP A 177 -7.26 34.89 14.37
CA ASP A 177 -8.30 34.08 15.00
C ASP A 177 -9.13 33.35 13.94
N ASP A 178 -9.36 33.95 12.78
CA ASP A 178 -10.01 33.27 11.64
C ASP A 178 -9.15 32.15 11.09
N LEU A 179 -7.83 32.36 11.01
CA LEU A 179 -6.89 31.30 10.61
C LEU A 179 -6.94 30.12 11.58
N LEU A 180 -6.97 30.38 12.89
CA LEU A 180 -7.06 29.32 13.90
C LEU A 180 -8.36 28.53 13.79
N ARG A 181 -9.49 29.19 13.52
CA ARG A 181 -10.77 28.52 13.28
C ARG A 181 -10.71 27.63 12.06
N LYS A 182 -10.08 28.08 10.98
CA LYS A 182 -9.89 27.27 9.77
C LYS A 182 -9.08 26.01 10.06
N PHE A 183 -8.04 26.09 10.88
CA PHE A 183 -7.26 24.92 11.27
C PHE A 183 -8.11 23.90 12.04
N VAL A 184 -8.98 24.36 12.95
CA VAL A 184 -9.90 23.46 13.68
C VAL A 184 -10.91 22.83 12.74
N ASP A 185 -11.46 23.58 11.80
CA ASP A 185 -12.39 23.07 10.78
C ASP A 185 -11.73 22.03 9.86
N MET A 186 -10.42 22.13 9.67
CA MET A 186 -9.59 21.17 8.92
C MET A 186 -9.18 19.97 9.77
N GLN A 187 -9.68 19.83 10.99
CA GLN A 187 -9.41 18.75 11.93
C GLN A 187 -8.01 18.78 12.57
N TYR A 188 -7.31 19.91 12.53
CA TYR A 188 -6.10 20.11 13.32
C TYR A 188 -6.47 20.47 14.77
N LYS A 189 -5.62 20.04 15.71
CA LYS A 189 -5.84 20.27 17.14
C LYS A 189 -4.84 21.30 17.65
N ARG A 190 -5.32 22.25 18.47
CA ARG A 190 -4.44 23.17 19.15
C ARG A 190 -3.74 22.46 20.31
N ASN A 191 -2.43 22.55 20.36
CA ASN A 191 -1.63 22.07 21.48
C ASN A 191 -0.38 22.93 21.62
N ASP A 192 -0.41 23.86 22.57
CA ASP A 192 0.68 24.81 22.80
C ASP A 192 1.83 24.16 23.59
N ILE A 193 1.64 22.97 24.17
CA ILE A 193 2.61 22.27 25.03
C ILE A 193 3.30 21.16 24.27
N ALA A 194 2.53 20.22 23.69
CA ALA A 194 3.05 19.09 22.92
C ALA A 194 2.81 19.35 21.42
N PHE A 195 3.84 19.90 20.77
CA PHE A 195 3.76 20.26 19.35
C PHE A 195 4.18 19.07 18.49
N THR A 196 3.19 18.37 17.96
CA THR A 196 3.36 17.15 17.19
C THR A 196 2.62 17.23 15.85
N ARG A 197 2.83 16.25 14.99
CA ARG A 197 2.15 16.14 13.69
C ARG A 197 0.62 16.23 13.88
N GLY A 198 -0.04 17.05 13.06
CA GLY A 198 -1.48 17.26 13.14
C GLY A 198 -1.92 18.25 14.20
N THR A 199 -0.99 18.97 14.82
CA THR A 199 -1.29 20.02 15.81
C THR A 199 -0.78 21.39 15.36
N PHE A 200 -1.37 22.42 15.92
CA PHE A 200 -0.89 23.79 15.79
C PHE A 200 -0.75 24.44 17.17
N ARG A 201 0.12 25.43 17.25
CA ARG A 201 0.32 26.22 18.46
C ARG A 201 0.38 27.71 18.16
N VAL A 202 0.08 28.50 19.15
CA VAL A 202 0.05 29.96 19.04
C VAL A 202 0.93 30.59 20.13
N ARG A 203 1.81 31.49 19.71
CA ARG A 203 2.64 32.32 20.64
C ARG A 203 2.61 33.74 20.15
N GLY A 204 1.74 34.58 20.76
CA GLY A 204 1.57 35.96 20.35
C GLY A 204 1.08 36.07 18.91
N ASP A 205 1.86 36.73 18.07
CA ASP A 205 1.56 36.93 16.65
C ASP A 205 2.12 35.84 15.77
N THR A 206 2.62 34.76 16.36
CA THR A 206 3.20 33.61 15.63
C THR A 206 2.33 32.41 15.77
N VAL A 207 1.98 31.81 14.63
CA VAL A 207 1.24 30.55 14.54
C VAL A 207 2.14 29.50 13.89
N GLU A 208 2.23 28.33 14.50
CA GLU A 208 3.01 27.22 13.97
C GLU A 208 2.12 25.99 13.84
N ILE A 209 2.27 25.24 12.74
CA ILE A 209 1.51 24.04 12.47
C ILE A 209 2.43 22.96 11.88
N ILE A 210 2.24 21.72 12.32
CA ILE A 210 2.86 20.55 11.67
C ILE A 210 1.77 19.84 10.86
N PRO A 211 1.76 20.01 9.52
CA PRO A 211 0.79 19.32 8.68
C PRO A 211 0.88 17.79 8.85
N VAL A 212 -0.25 17.10 8.70
CA VAL A 212 -0.28 15.63 8.87
C VAL A 212 0.58 14.87 7.84
N TYR A 213 0.91 15.50 6.73
CA TYR A 213 1.70 14.94 5.63
C TYR A 213 3.17 15.41 5.64
N GLU A 214 3.60 16.15 6.67
CA GLU A 214 4.94 16.72 6.75
C GLU A 214 5.66 16.30 8.05
N GLU A 215 6.97 16.33 8.01
CA GLU A 215 7.83 16.20 9.19
C GLU A 215 8.22 17.57 9.74
N LEU A 216 8.21 18.59 8.89
CA LEU A 216 8.60 19.94 9.20
C LEU A 216 7.40 20.79 9.57
N ALA A 217 7.64 21.79 10.44
CA ALA A 217 6.61 22.74 10.81
C ALA A 217 6.59 23.95 9.88
N ILE A 218 5.41 24.56 9.75
CA ILE A 218 5.22 25.81 9.06
C ILE A 218 4.96 26.89 10.12
N ARG A 219 5.74 27.96 10.08
CA ARG A 219 5.58 29.13 10.94
C ARG A 219 4.98 30.27 10.14
N ILE A 220 3.91 30.86 10.65
CA ILE A 220 3.23 32.01 10.07
C ILE A 220 3.33 33.15 11.06
N GLU A 221 4.06 34.21 10.69
CA GLU A 221 4.25 35.39 11.50
C GLU A 221 3.36 36.53 11.00
N PHE A 222 2.60 37.12 11.92
CA PHE A 222 1.67 38.20 11.61
C PHE A 222 2.24 39.56 12.04
N PHE A 223 1.94 40.55 11.24
CA PHE A 223 2.06 41.94 11.63
C PHE A 223 0.67 42.57 11.53
N GLY A 224 -0.02 42.71 12.68
CA GLY A 224 -1.45 43.04 12.69
C GLY A 224 -2.26 41.89 12.05
N ASP A 225 -3.07 42.22 11.06
CA ASP A 225 -3.90 41.24 10.30
C ASP A 225 -3.25 40.84 8.96
N GLU A 226 -1.97 41.10 8.79
CA GLU A 226 -1.23 40.75 7.58
C GLU A 226 -0.21 39.69 7.89
N ILE A 227 -0.08 38.72 6.97
CA ILE A 227 0.97 37.70 7.03
C ILE A 227 2.29 38.37 6.62
N ASP A 228 3.20 38.51 7.58
CA ASP A 228 4.49 39.15 7.36
C ASP A 228 5.52 38.18 6.82
N ARG A 229 5.56 36.93 7.33
CA ARG A 229 6.54 35.93 6.95
C ARG A 229 5.98 34.53 7.11
N ILE A 230 6.34 33.64 6.16
CA ILE A 230 6.10 32.22 6.23
C ILE A 230 7.43 31.49 6.17
N SER A 231 7.67 30.56 7.09
CA SER A 231 8.91 29.80 7.19
C SER A 231 8.65 28.33 7.42
N THR A 232 9.51 27.48 6.88
CA THR A 232 9.57 26.06 7.19
C THR A 232 10.68 25.84 8.21
N LEU A 233 10.41 25.10 9.28
CA LEU A 233 11.37 24.91 10.36
C LEU A 233 11.33 23.50 10.93
N HIS A 234 12.43 23.14 11.60
CA HIS A 234 12.52 21.88 12.33
C HIS A 234 11.71 21.99 13.62
N PRO A 235 10.72 21.11 13.86
CA PRO A 235 9.78 21.28 14.98
C PRO A 235 10.42 21.13 16.37
N LEU A 236 11.52 20.37 16.49
CA LEU A 236 12.21 20.15 17.76
C LEU A 236 13.22 21.24 18.08
N THR A 237 14.02 21.67 17.12
CA THR A 237 15.08 22.65 17.33
C THR A 237 14.62 24.10 17.10
N GLY A 238 13.56 24.27 16.31
CA GLY A 238 13.10 25.60 15.89
C GLY A 238 13.96 26.24 14.79
N ASP A 239 14.93 25.50 14.26
CA ASP A 239 15.81 26.02 13.20
C ASP A 239 15.02 26.23 11.91
N VAL A 240 15.14 27.44 11.36
CA VAL A 240 14.51 27.78 10.08
C VAL A 240 15.27 27.12 8.95
N ILE A 241 14.57 26.32 8.14
CA ILE A 241 15.13 25.60 7.00
C ILE A 241 14.98 26.42 5.73
N ALA A 242 13.80 27.05 5.54
CA ALA A 242 13.51 27.85 4.35
C ALA A 242 12.49 28.93 4.65
N HIS A 243 12.53 30.00 3.85
CA HIS A 243 11.48 31.01 3.81
C HIS A 243 10.61 30.74 2.58
N GLU A 244 9.29 30.74 2.79
CA GLU A 244 8.32 30.47 1.75
C GLU A 244 7.51 31.73 1.43
N SER A 245 7.30 32.01 0.15
CA SER A 245 6.42 33.10 -0.26
C SER A 245 4.95 32.71 -0.14
N GLN A 246 4.67 31.43 -0.29
CA GLN A 246 3.32 30.87 -0.24
C GLN A 246 3.37 29.42 0.27
N VAL A 247 2.24 28.95 0.80
CA VAL A 247 2.11 27.58 1.30
C VAL A 247 0.67 27.10 1.12
N HIS A 248 0.51 25.80 0.83
CA HIS A 248 -0.76 25.11 0.83
C HIS A 248 -0.82 24.19 2.04
N ILE A 249 -1.93 24.21 2.79
CA ILE A 249 -2.15 23.33 3.93
C ILE A 249 -3.42 22.53 3.65
N PHE A 250 -3.31 21.20 3.65
CA PHE A 250 -4.43 20.30 3.42
C PHE A 250 -5.02 19.84 4.76
N PRO A 251 -6.31 19.40 4.75
CA PRO A 251 -6.97 18.89 5.96
C PRO A 251 -6.22 17.76 6.64
N ALA A 252 -6.41 17.63 7.95
CA ALA A 252 -5.80 16.58 8.77
C ALA A 252 -6.49 15.22 8.60
N SER A 253 -7.64 15.17 7.95
CA SER A 253 -8.39 13.94 7.70
C SER A 253 -8.87 13.91 6.26
N HIS A 254 -8.94 12.71 5.67
CA HIS A 254 -9.59 12.51 4.37
C HIS A 254 -11.12 12.59 4.46
N TYR A 255 -11.68 12.42 5.67
CA TYR A 255 -13.13 12.51 5.94
C TYR A 255 -13.47 13.86 6.53
N VAL A 256 -13.35 14.91 5.74
CA VAL A 256 -13.68 16.27 6.13
C VAL A 256 -14.99 16.68 5.46
N ALA A 257 -15.93 17.20 6.25
CA ALA A 257 -17.19 17.72 5.73
C ALA A 257 -17.35 19.19 6.12
N GLY A 258 -17.80 20.00 5.15
CA GLY A 258 -18.17 21.38 5.41
C GLY A 258 -19.44 21.47 6.26
N PRO A 259 -19.75 22.66 6.81
CA PRO A 259 -20.95 22.86 7.65
C PRO A 259 -22.23 22.41 6.97
N GLU A 260 -22.40 22.68 5.68
CA GLU A 260 -23.60 22.30 4.93
C GLU A 260 -23.71 20.79 4.77
N ARG A 261 -22.61 20.09 4.44
CA ARG A 261 -22.59 18.64 4.33
C ARG A 261 -22.81 17.97 5.68
N MET A 262 -22.22 18.51 6.74
CA MET A 262 -22.43 18.01 8.10
C MET A 262 -23.90 18.13 8.51
N GLU A 263 -24.53 19.28 8.29
CA GLU A 263 -25.93 19.51 8.61
C GLU A 263 -26.83 18.53 7.85
N ARG A 264 -26.58 18.35 6.57
CA ARG A 264 -27.32 17.39 5.74
C ARG A 264 -27.13 15.96 6.23
N ALA A 265 -25.88 15.58 6.54
CA ALA A 265 -25.55 14.23 7.02
C ALA A 265 -26.25 13.92 8.33
N LEU A 266 -26.26 14.85 9.28
CA LEU A 266 -26.95 14.68 10.56
C LEU A 266 -28.45 14.41 10.36
N LYS A 267 -29.09 15.11 9.44
CA LYS A 267 -30.51 14.90 9.11
C LYS A 267 -30.75 13.55 8.46
N THR A 268 -29.95 13.18 7.47
CA THR A 268 -30.15 11.94 6.74
C THR A 268 -29.79 10.71 7.56
N ILE A 269 -28.81 10.80 8.45
CA ILE A 269 -28.48 9.74 9.41
C ILE A 269 -29.65 9.52 10.38
N GLN A 270 -30.22 10.60 10.94
CA GLN A 270 -31.38 10.51 11.84
C GLN A 270 -32.58 9.89 11.13
N GLN A 271 -32.83 10.27 9.89
CA GLN A 271 -33.92 9.71 9.08
C GLN A 271 -33.72 8.21 8.85
N GLU A 272 -32.52 7.78 8.50
CA GLU A 272 -32.20 6.37 8.33
C GLU A 272 -32.38 5.59 9.63
N LEU A 273 -31.95 6.17 10.75
CA LEU A 273 -32.15 5.56 12.07
C LEU A 273 -33.63 5.33 12.37
N ASP A 274 -34.46 6.36 12.14
CA ASP A 274 -35.91 6.26 12.39
C ASP A 274 -36.54 5.19 11.49
N GLU A 275 -36.21 5.14 10.23
CA GLU A 275 -36.69 4.13 9.29
C GLU A 275 -36.27 2.72 9.68
N ARG A 276 -34.96 2.55 10.01
CA ARG A 276 -34.42 1.24 10.36
C ARG A 276 -34.95 0.71 11.70
N THR A 277 -35.10 1.57 12.70
CA THR A 277 -35.68 1.17 13.98
C THR A 277 -37.11 0.75 13.83
N ALA A 278 -37.90 1.45 13.00
CA ALA A 278 -39.27 1.05 12.67
C ALA A 278 -39.31 -0.34 12.01
N GLU A 279 -38.42 -0.63 11.07
CA GLU A 279 -38.32 -1.96 10.48
C GLU A 279 -37.95 -3.04 11.50
N LEU A 280 -37.01 -2.77 12.39
CA LEU A 280 -36.57 -3.70 13.42
C LEU A 280 -37.72 -4.01 14.42
N HIS A 281 -38.46 -2.99 14.83
CA HIS A 281 -39.66 -3.19 15.68
C HIS A 281 -40.70 -4.03 14.98
N LYS A 282 -40.96 -3.78 13.72
CA LYS A 282 -41.91 -4.55 12.92
C LYS A 282 -41.52 -6.02 12.79
N GLN A 283 -40.22 -6.30 12.76
CA GLN A 283 -39.67 -7.66 12.72
C GLN A 283 -39.58 -8.31 14.10
N GLY A 284 -39.96 -7.60 15.17
CA GLY A 284 -39.85 -8.09 16.54
C GLY A 284 -38.43 -8.06 17.10
N LYS A 285 -37.52 -7.34 16.47
CA LYS A 285 -36.11 -7.22 16.88
C LYS A 285 -35.89 -6.01 17.79
N GLU A 286 -36.44 -6.10 19.01
CA GLU A 286 -36.41 -4.99 19.98
C GLU A 286 -35.01 -4.70 20.52
N LEU A 287 -34.24 -5.74 20.78
CA LEU A 287 -32.85 -5.59 21.26
C LEU A 287 -31.96 -4.90 20.22
N GLU A 288 -32.10 -5.31 18.97
CA GLU A 288 -31.33 -4.74 17.85
C GLU A 288 -31.74 -3.27 17.64
N ALA A 289 -33.03 -2.95 17.73
CA ALA A 289 -33.52 -1.57 17.62
C ALA A 289 -32.95 -0.66 18.73
N GLN A 290 -32.94 -1.14 19.97
CA GLN A 290 -32.40 -0.43 21.11
C GLN A 290 -30.88 -0.18 20.96
N ARG A 291 -30.16 -1.23 20.58
CA ARG A 291 -28.71 -1.18 20.37
C ARG A 291 -28.36 -0.14 19.31
N LEU A 292 -29.05 -0.18 18.17
CA LEU A 292 -28.82 0.74 17.06
C LEU A 292 -29.14 2.19 17.46
N THR A 293 -30.23 2.41 18.16
CA THR A 293 -30.65 3.74 18.64
C THR A 293 -29.59 4.35 19.56
N MET A 294 -29.08 3.57 20.52
CA MET A 294 -28.07 4.03 21.47
C MET A 294 -26.78 4.45 20.76
N ARG A 295 -26.27 3.59 19.88
CA ARG A 295 -25.01 3.86 19.19
C ARG A 295 -25.13 5.05 18.25
N THR A 296 -26.16 5.06 17.41
CA THR A 296 -26.32 6.10 16.40
C THR A 296 -26.62 7.46 17.03
N THR A 297 -27.42 7.51 18.08
CA THR A 297 -27.70 8.75 18.80
C THR A 297 -26.42 9.33 19.41
N TYR A 298 -25.59 8.49 20.00
CA TYR A 298 -24.28 8.90 20.53
C TYR A 298 -23.36 9.44 19.42
N ASP A 299 -23.29 8.75 18.30
CA ASP A 299 -22.48 9.17 17.15
C ASP A 299 -22.96 10.51 16.58
N LEU A 300 -24.27 10.72 16.47
CA LEU A 300 -24.85 12.00 16.03
C LEU A 300 -24.48 13.15 16.96
N GLU A 301 -24.49 12.92 18.26
CA GLU A 301 -24.08 13.92 19.23
C GLU A 301 -22.60 14.28 19.09
N MET A 302 -21.74 13.27 18.92
CA MET A 302 -20.30 13.49 18.71
C MET A 302 -20.03 14.24 17.41
N LEU A 303 -20.70 13.87 16.32
CA LEU A 303 -20.59 14.57 15.04
C LEU A 303 -21.02 16.04 15.14
N SER A 304 -22.11 16.30 15.86
CA SER A 304 -22.63 17.64 16.06
C SER A 304 -21.69 18.53 16.89
N GLN A 305 -21.09 17.99 17.95
CA GLN A 305 -20.29 18.75 18.89
C GLN A 305 -18.79 18.82 18.52
N VAL A 306 -18.24 17.71 18.03
CA VAL A 306 -16.80 17.56 17.78
C VAL A 306 -16.46 17.52 16.29
N GLY A 307 -17.43 17.21 15.45
CA GLY A 307 -17.23 17.07 14.00
C GLY A 307 -16.72 15.71 13.56
N THR A 308 -16.54 14.77 14.49
CA THR A 308 -16.12 13.40 14.20
C THR A 308 -16.62 12.45 15.27
N CYS A 309 -16.60 11.15 14.98
CA CYS A 309 -16.89 10.10 15.95
C CYS A 309 -16.08 8.85 15.65
N SER A 310 -16.00 7.93 16.61
CA SER A 310 -15.38 6.63 16.38
C SER A 310 -16.18 5.86 15.32
N GLY A 311 -15.50 5.38 14.26
CA GLY A 311 -16.16 4.71 13.16
C GLY A 311 -16.91 5.64 12.21
N VAL A 312 -16.49 6.90 12.10
CA VAL A 312 -17.12 7.91 11.22
C VAL A 312 -17.21 7.45 9.77
N GLU A 313 -16.30 6.62 9.32
CA GLU A 313 -16.27 6.05 7.97
C GLU A 313 -17.53 5.25 7.63
N ASN A 314 -18.21 4.68 8.64
CA ASN A 314 -19.48 3.96 8.45
C ASN A 314 -20.63 4.86 8.02
N TYR A 315 -20.48 6.17 8.15
CA TYR A 315 -21.46 7.17 7.71
C TYR A 315 -21.05 7.88 6.42
N SER A 316 -20.02 7.42 5.74
CA SER A 316 -19.42 8.08 4.57
C SER A 316 -20.43 8.36 3.45
N ARG A 317 -21.39 7.46 3.23
CA ARG A 317 -22.44 7.68 2.23
C ARG A 317 -23.25 8.95 2.51
N HIS A 318 -23.55 9.23 3.77
CA HIS A 318 -24.29 10.44 4.18
C HIS A 318 -23.46 11.70 3.98
N PHE A 319 -22.17 11.66 4.32
CA PHE A 319 -21.29 12.81 4.13
C PHE A 319 -21.08 13.12 2.64
N ASP A 320 -20.95 12.09 1.82
CA ASP A 320 -20.77 12.24 0.38
C ASP A 320 -22.07 12.58 -0.34
N GLY A 321 -23.23 12.35 0.29
CA GLY A 321 -24.53 12.51 -0.35
C GLY A 321 -24.78 11.49 -1.46
N ARG A 322 -24.13 10.33 -1.38
CA ARG A 322 -24.26 9.26 -2.38
C ARG A 322 -25.60 8.52 -2.25
N ALA A 323 -26.09 8.04 -3.39
CA ALA A 323 -27.25 7.15 -3.39
C ALA A 323 -26.90 5.78 -2.79
N PRO A 324 -27.89 5.07 -2.17
CA PRO A 324 -27.63 3.73 -1.64
C PRO A 324 -27.07 2.78 -2.70
N GLY A 325 -26.08 1.98 -2.29
CA GLY A 325 -25.43 0.98 -3.14
C GLY A 325 -24.35 1.53 -4.07
N THR A 326 -24.13 2.83 -4.08
CA THR A 326 -23.06 3.41 -4.90
C THR A 326 -21.68 3.24 -4.24
N PRO A 327 -20.62 3.12 -5.05
CA PRO A 327 -19.27 2.95 -4.51
C PRO A 327 -18.73 4.22 -3.87
N PRO A 328 -17.84 4.12 -2.86
CA PRO A 328 -17.20 5.27 -2.27
C PRO A 328 -16.14 5.87 -3.19
N HIS A 329 -15.73 7.09 -2.90
CA HIS A 329 -14.52 7.66 -3.47
C HIS A 329 -13.30 6.97 -2.87
N THR A 330 -12.28 6.76 -3.68
CA THR A 330 -11.04 6.08 -3.30
C THR A 330 -9.83 6.89 -3.74
N LEU A 331 -8.63 6.38 -3.50
CA LEU A 331 -7.40 7.01 -4.00
C LEU A 331 -7.45 7.23 -5.51
N LEU A 332 -8.09 6.33 -6.26
CA LEU A 332 -8.21 6.44 -7.71
C LEU A 332 -8.86 7.75 -8.16
N ASP A 333 -9.78 8.27 -7.37
CA ASP A 333 -10.49 9.52 -7.66
C ASP A 333 -9.63 10.77 -7.45
N PHE A 334 -8.48 10.64 -6.78
CA PHE A 334 -7.52 11.73 -6.60
C PHE A 334 -6.56 11.89 -7.78
N PHE A 335 -6.46 10.88 -8.63
CA PHE A 335 -5.59 10.93 -9.81
C PHE A 335 -6.20 11.77 -10.94
N PRO A 336 -5.36 12.37 -11.79
CA PRO A 336 -5.82 12.88 -13.08
C PRO A 336 -6.39 11.76 -13.93
N ASP A 337 -7.32 12.07 -14.82
CA ASP A 337 -8.05 11.07 -15.64
C ASP A 337 -7.13 10.22 -16.54
N ASP A 338 -5.97 10.75 -16.91
CA ASP A 338 -5.01 10.10 -17.80
C ASP A 338 -3.94 9.27 -17.09
N PHE A 339 -4.13 8.95 -15.83
CA PHE A 339 -3.11 8.18 -15.07
C PHE A 339 -2.92 6.78 -15.64
N LEU A 340 -1.69 6.30 -15.54
CA LEU A 340 -1.32 4.93 -15.91
C LEU A 340 -1.43 4.03 -14.68
N LEU A 341 -2.07 2.88 -14.83
CA LEU A 341 -2.09 1.85 -13.81
C LEU A 341 -1.04 0.78 -14.11
N VAL A 342 -0.25 0.43 -13.09
CA VAL A 342 0.68 -0.68 -13.15
C VAL A 342 0.32 -1.66 -12.04
N ILE A 343 0.03 -2.90 -12.40
CA ILE A 343 -0.25 -3.97 -11.42
C ILE A 343 0.96 -4.89 -11.39
N ASP A 344 1.74 -4.78 -10.32
CA ASP A 344 2.91 -5.63 -10.14
C ASP A 344 2.53 -6.96 -9.51
N GLU A 345 3.29 -8.00 -9.85
CA GLU A 345 2.97 -9.38 -9.46
C GLU A 345 1.51 -9.71 -9.73
N SER A 346 1.08 -9.44 -10.96
CA SER A 346 -0.33 -9.42 -11.35
C SER A 346 -1.05 -10.75 -11.11
N HIS A 347 -0.34 -11.86 -11.16
CA HIS A 347 -0.90 -13.20 -10.88
C HIS A 347 -1.43 -13.34 -9.44
N VAL A 348 -0.90 -12.51 -8.50
CA VAL A 348 -1.36 -12.43 -7.10
C VAL A 348 -2.28 -11.23 -6.90
N THR A 349 -1.89 -10.07 -7.43
CA THR A 349 -2.54 -8.79 -7.15
C THR A 349 -3.93 -8.68 -7.77
N VAL A 350 -4.12 -9.16 -9.00
CA VAL A 350 -5.43 -9.13 -9.66
C VAL A 350 -6.49 -9.92 -8.89
N PRO A 351 -6.26 -11.20 -8.51
CA PRO A 351 -7.21 -11.92 -7.69
C PRO A 351 -7.46 -11.27 -6.33
N GLN A 352 -6.44 -10.67 -5.72
CA GLN A 352 -6.55 -9.98 -4.45
C GLN A 352 -7.51 -8.79 -4.53
N ILE A 353 -7.41 -7.97 -5.57
CA ILE A 353 -8.31 -6.84 -5.78
C ILE A 353 -9.77 -7.34 -5.92
N GLY A 354 -9.97 -8.40 -6.70
CA GLY A 354 -11.31 -8.97 -6.93
C GLY A 354 -11.95 -9.60 -5.70
N ALA A 355 -11.16 -10.06 -4.74
CA ALA A 355 -11.64 -10.79 -3.57
C ALA A 355 -12.02 -9.90 -2.37
N MET A 356 -11.64 -8.64 -2.35
CA MET A 356 -11.78 -7.78 -1.16
C MET A 356 -13.25 -7.48 -0.78
N TYR A 357 -14.11 -7.29 -1.76
CA TYR A 357 -15.49 -6.86 -1.52
C TYR A 357 -16.31 -7.85 -0.69
N GLU A 358 -16.30 -9.13 -1.02
CA GLU A 358 -17.17 -10.13 -0.39
C GLU A 358 -16.86 -10.34 1.10
N GLY A 359 -15.60 -10.33 1.48
CA GLY A 359 -15.21 -10.45 2.89
C GLY A 359 -15.72 -9.29 3.74
N ASP A 360 -15.59 -8.07 3.23
CA ASP A 360 -16.09 -6.86 3.88
C ASP A 360 -17.62 -6.87 3.96
N ALA A 361 -18.29 -7.18 2.86
CA ALA A 361 -19.74 -7.21 2.79
C ALA A 361 -20.36 -8.24 3.74
N SER A 362 -19.79 -9.43 3.83
CA SER A 362 -20.26 -10.49 4.73
C SER A 362 -20.23 -10.04 6.19
N ARG A 363 -19.12 -9.45 6.61
CA ARG A 363 -18.95 -8.94 7.97
C ARG A 363 -19.95 -7.82 8.29
N LYS A 364 -20.14 -6.90 7.38
CA LYS A 364 -21.07 -5.77 7.58
C LYS A 364 -22.53 -6.16 7.55
N ARG A 365 -22.91 -7.12 6.71
CA ARG A 365 -24.30 -7.66 6.72
C ARG A 365 -24.68 -8.16 8.11
N THR A 366 -23.78 -8.88 8.77
CA THR A 366 -24.03 -9.38 10.13
C THR A 366 -24.16 -8.24 11.13
N LEU A 367 -23.30 -7.21 11.05
CA LEU A 367 -23.40 -6.03 11.91
C LEU A 367 -24.73 -5.28 11.72
N VAL A 368 -25.18 -5.15 10.48
CA VAL A 368 -26.44 -4.47 10.16
C VAL A 368 -27.66 -5.28 10.64
N GLU A 369 -27.67 -6.58 10.37
CA GLU A 369 -28.77 -7.47 10.78
C GLU A 369 -29.00 -7.47 12.30
N HIS A 370 -27.92 -7.37 13.07
CA HIS A 370 -27.97 -7.43 14.54
C HIS A 370 -27.98 -6.06 15.23
N GLY A 371 -28.17 -4.99 14.49
CA GLY A 371 -28.37 -3.64 15.03
C GLY A 371 -27.10 -2.95 15.53
N PHE A 372 -25.93 -3.38 15.12
CA PHE A 372 -24.67 -2.70 15.46
C PHE A 372 -24.36 -1.52 14.55
N ARG A 373 -24.84 -1.57 13.31
CA ARG A 373 -24.65 -0.50 12.33
C ARG A 373 -25.91 -0.27 11.50
N LEU A 374 -26.03 0.96 10.98
CA LEU A 374 -27.07 1.30 10.01
C LEU A 374 -26.82 0.58 8.67
N PRO A 375 -27.86 0.32 7.86
CA PRO A 375 -27.69 -0.26 6.54
C PRO A 375 -26.69 0.47 5.65
N SER A 376 -26.57 1.79 5.78
CA SER A 376 -25.62 2.62 5.03
C SER A 376 -24.14 2.27 5.28
N ALA A 377 -23.83 1.58 6.39
CA ALA A 377 -22.49 1.08 6.64
C ALA A 377 -22.01 0.09 5.57
N MET A 378 -22.94 -0.57 4.87
CA MET A 378 -22.64 -1.43 3.73
C MET A 378 -21.96 -0.67 2.58
N ASP A 379 -22.18 0.63 2.49
CA ASP A 379 -21.65 1.48 1.41
C ASP A 379 -20.30 2.11 1.76
N ASN A 380 -19.80 1.88 2.97
CA ASN A 380 -18.41 2.07 3.35
C ASN A 380 -17.65 0.76 3.07
N ARG A 381 -17.11 0.62 1.90
CA ARG A 381 -16.63 -0.66 1.39
C ARG A 381 -15.53 -0.49 0.36
N PRO A 382 -14.75 -1.55 0.07
CA PRO A 382 -13.87 -1.52 -1.07
C PRO A 382 -14.66 -1.55 -2.38
N LEU A 383 -14.01 -1.18 -3.48
CA LEU A 383 -14.60 -1.28 -4.80
C LEU A 383 -14.82 -2.74 -5.19
N LYS A 384 -15.93 -2.99 -5.88
CA LYS A 384 -16.12 -4.23 -6.63
C LYS A 384 -15.24 -4.21 -7.87
N TRP A 385 -14.91 -5.39 -8.40
CA TRP A 385 -14.05 -5.49 -9.57
C TRP A 385 -14.55 -4.65 -10.78
N PRO A 386 -15.84 -4.71 -11.17
CA PRO A 386 -16.32 -3.85 -12.26
C PRO A 386 -16.18 -2.35 -11.99
N GLU A 387 -16.37 -1.95 -10.73
CA GLU A 387 -16.21 -0.54 -10.33
C GLU A 387 -14.75 -0.09 -10.41
N PHE A 388 -13.84 -0.98 -10.02
CA PHE A 388 -12.41 -0.74 -10.19
C PHE A 388 -12.04 -0.57 -11.67
N GLN A 389 -12.55 -1.45 -12.54
CA GLN A 389 -12.30 -1.38 -13.98
C GLN A 389 -12.82 -0.08 -14.61
N GLU A 390 -13.95 0.44 -14.14
CA GLU A 390 -14.51 1.71 -14.61
C GLU A 390 -13.65 2.93 -14.26
N ARG A 391 -12.89 2.85 -13.15
CA ARG A 391 -12.09 3.96 -12.64
C ARG A 391 -10.67 3.98 -13.18
N VAL A 392 -10.22 2.89 -13.78
CA VAL A 392 -8.87 2.77 -14.32
C VAL A 392 -8.92 2.84 -15.84
N GLY A 393 -7.85 3.34 -16.43
CA GLY A 393 -7.67 3.36 -17.86
C GLY A 393 -6.66 2.30 -18.29
N GLN A 394 -5.68 2.73 -19.06
CA GLN A 394 -4.64 1.83 -19.56
C GLN A 394 -3.84 1.21 -18.42
N THR A 395 -3.63 -0.09 -18.49
CA THR A 395 -3.02 -0.90 -17.44
C THR A 395 -1.87 -1.74 -17.97
N VAL A 396 -0.77 -1.73 -17.24
CA VAL A 396 0.39 -2.60 -17.47
C VAL A 396 0.43 -3.64 -16.36
N TYR A 397 0.44 -4.90 -16.74
CA TYR A 397 0.53 -6.03 -15.80
C TYR A 397 1.95 -6.57 -15.82
N LEU A 398 2.59 -6.64 -14.67
CA LEU A 398 3.96 -7.14 -14.52
C LEU A 398 3.95 -8.46 -13.77
N SER A 399 4.53 -9.49 -14.33
CA SER A 399 4.73 -10.77 -13.64
C SER A 399 5.75 -11.63 -14.38
N ALA A 400 6.47 -12.48 -13.64
CA ALA A 400 7.23 -13.57 -14.22
C ALA A 400 6.30 -14.72 -14.69
N THR A 401 5.13 -14.82 -14.06
CA THR A 401 4.13 -15.87 -14.28
C THR A 401 2.73 -15.26 -14.38
N PRO A 402 2.43 -14.50 -15.46
CA PRO A 402 1.13 -13.84 -15.58
C PRO A 402 -0.04 -14.81 -15.45
N GLY A 403 -1.15 -14.33 -14.89
CA GLY A 403 -2.37 -15.10 -14.71
C GLY A 403 -3.21 -15.17 -15.99
N ASP A 404 -4.18 -16.07 -15.99
CA ASP A 404 -5.05 -16.28 -17.16
C ASP A 404 -5.90 -15.05 -17.49
N TYR A 405 -6.29 -14.28 -16.46
CA TYR A 405 -7.09 -13.08 -16.64
C TYR A 405 -6.37 -12.03 -17.49
N GLU A 406 -5.18 -11.61 -17.09
CA GLU A 406 -4.41 -10.60 -17.82
C GLU A 406 -3.94 -11.07 -19.18
N LEU A 407 -3.58 -12.35 -19.30
CA LEU A 407 -3.21 -12.95 -20.59
C LEU A 407 -4.38 -12.97 -21.57
N GLY A 408 -5.60 -13.15 -21.07
CA GLY A 408 -6.81 -13.13 -21.89
C GLY A 408 -7.19 -11.74 -22.39
N LEU A 409 -6.80 -10.68 -21.68
CA LEU A 409 -7.08 -9.30 -22.06
C LEU A 409 -6.03 -8.70 -22.98
N SER A 410 -4.78 -9.11 -22.83
CA SER A 410 -3.65 -8.55 -23.57
C SER A 410 -3.54 -9.20 -24.96
N ASP A 411 -3.20 -8.40 -25.95
CA ASP A 411 -2.91 -8.87 -27.31
C ASP A 411 -1.46 -9.38 -27.39
N GLY A 412 -1.21 -10.52 -26.74
CA GLY A 412 0.11 -11.08 -26.56
C GLY A 412 0.87 -10.44 -25.41
N VAL A 413 2.07 -10.92 -25.14
CA VAL A 413 2.92 -10.45 -24.04
C VAL A 413 4.17 -9.77 -24.57
N VAL A 414 4.65 -8.79 -23.83
CA VAL A 414 6.00 -8.24 -24.01
C VAL A 414 6.93 -9.03 -23.09
N GLU A 415 7.97 -9.61 -23.65
CA GLU A 415 8.90 -10.46 -22.91
C GLU A 415 10.16 -9.69 -22.49
N GLN A 416 10.60 -9.91 -21.25
CA GLN A 416 11.88 -9.41 -20.72
C GLN A 416 12.61 -10.57 -20.06
N ILE A 417 13.36 -11.33 -20.83
CA ILE A 417 13.98 -12.59 -20.43
C ILE A 417 15.48 -12.39 -20.15
N ILE A 418 16.17 -11.62 -20.99
CA ILE A 418 17.61 -11.38 -20.86
C ILE A 418 17.87 -10.35 -19.76
N ARG A 419 18.66 -10.75 -18.77
CA ARG A 419 19.00 -9.88 -17.65
C ARG A 419 19.99 -8.78 -18.07
N PRO A 420 19.77 -7.54 -17.62
CA PRO A 420 20.66 -6.42 -17.96
C PRO A 420 22.11 -6.61 -17.50
N THR A 421 22.31 -7.34 -16.41
CA THR A 421 23.62 -7.57 -15.79
C THR A 421 24.42 -8.68 -16.44
N GLY A 422 23.82 -9.42 -17.40
CA GLY A 422 24.44 -10.59 -17.99
C GLY A 422 24.50 -11.80 -17.06
N LEU A 423 23.80 -11.77 -15.92
CA LEU A 423 23.71 -12.90 -15.01
C LEU A 423 23.01 -14.07 -15.70
N VAL A 424 23.55 -15.27 -15.51
CA VAL A 424 22.93 -16.50 -15.98
C VAL A 424 21.85 -16.95 -15.00
N ASP A 425 20.93 -17.82 -15.47
CA ASP A 425 19.94 -18.43 -14.59
C ASP A 425 20.61 -19.25 -13.50
N PRO A 426 20.01 -19.30 -12.29
CA PRO A 426 20.57 -20.11 -11.22
C PRO A 426 20.59 -21.58 -11.61
N GLN A 427 21.64 -22.28 -11.16
CA GLN A 427 21.74 -23.73 -11.32
C GLN A 427 20.73 -24.39 -10.39
N ILE A 428 19.97 -25.36 -10.92
CA ILE A 428 19.00 -26.11 -10.12
C ILE A 428 19.49 -27.55 -9.93
N ASP A 429 19.67 -27.93 -8.65
CA ASP A 429 20.00 -29.30 -8.25
C ASP A 429 18.79 -29.93 -7.55
N VAL A 430 18.43 -31.13 -7.96
CA VAL A 430 17.42 -31.95 -7.26
C VAL A 430 18.16 -33.03 -6.47
N ARG A 431 17.93 -33.07 -5.18
CA ARG A 431 18.61 -34.00 -4.25
C ARG A 431 17.60 -34.79 -3.44
N PRO A 432 17.98 -35.98 -2.93
CA PRO A 432 17.09 -36.82 -2.15
C PRO A 432 16.59 -36.15 -0.87
N VAL A 433 15.38 -36.49 -0.43
CA VAL A 433 14.80 -36.01 0.83
C VAL A 433 15.55 -36.60 2.02
N GLU A 434 15.96 -37.85 1.94
CA GLU A 434 16.74 -38.48 3.00
C GLU A 434 18.08 -37.77 3.18
N GLY A 435 18.36 -37.33 4.42
CA GLY A 435 19.57 -36.59 4.71
C GLY A 435 19.53 -35.11 4.30
N GLN A 436 18.36 -34.57 3.94
CA GLN A 436 18.24 -33.18 3.47
C GLN A 436 18.76 -32.14 4.45
N ILE A 437 18.57 -32.36 5.76
CA ILE A 437 19.01 -31.39 6.79
C ILE A 437 20.53 -31.34 6.89
N ASP A 438 21.20 -32.48 6.86
CA ASP A 438 22.68 -32.53 6.90
C ASP A 438 23.28 -31.94 5.62
N ASP A 439 22.69 -32.25 4.47
CA ASP A 439 23.12 -31.71 3.19
C ASP A 439 22.93 -30.17 3.14
N LEU A 440 21.78 -29.70 3.60
CA LEU A 440 21.48 -28.28 3.71
C LEU A 440 22.48 -27.54 4.59
N LEU A 441 22.80 -28.12 5.76
CA LEU A 441 23.79 -27.52 6.68
C LEU A 441 25.16 -27.36 6.01
N ALA A 442 25.60 -28.37 5.26
CA ALA A 442 26.86 -28.30 4.52
C ALA A 442 26.85 -27.18 3.47
N GLU A 443 25.74 -27.05 2.74
CA GLU A 443 25.56 -26.00 1.74
C GLU A 443 25.54 -24.60 2.37
N ILE A 444 24.86 -24.45 3.49
CA ILE A 444 24.82 -23.17 4.24
C ILE A 444 26.22 -22.78 4.71
N LYS A 445 26.94 -23.73 5.32
CA LYS A 445 28.32 -23.47 5.80
C LYS A 445 29.25 -23.02 4.67
N ASP A 446 29.12 -23.63 3.50
CA ASP A 446 29.88 -23.25 2.31
C ASP A 446 29.57 -21.81 1.87
N ARG A 447 28.30 -21.43 1.86
CA ARG A 447 27.88 -20.06 1.49
C ARG A 447 28.33 -19.02 2.50
N VAL A 448 28.19 -19.32 3.79
CA VAL A 448 28.61 -18.43 4.89
C VAL A 448 30.14 -18.21 4.82
N ALA A 449 30.92 -19.25 4.56
CA ALA A 449 32.35 -19.14 4.40
C ALA A 449 32.75 -18.20 3.24
N ARG A 450 31.91 -18.08 2.22
CA ARG A 450 32.14 -17.17 1.09
C ARG A 450 31.46 -15.80 1.27
N ASN A 451 30.98 -15.50 2.46
CA ASN A 451 30.23 -14.29 2.77
C ASN A 451 28.97 -14.11 1.91
N GLU A 452 28.33 -15.21 1.59
CA GLU A 452 27.05 -15.24 0.86
C GLU A 452 25.90 -15.62 1.80
N ARG A 453 24.67 -15.46 1.32
CA ARG A 453 23.45 -15.64 2.12
C ARG A 453 22.59 -16.76 1.55
N ALA A 454 21.68 -17.28 2.38
CA ALA A 454 20.78 -18.35 1.97
C ALA A 454 19.33 -18.09 2.41
N LEU A 455 18.41 -18.53 1.59
CA LEU A 455 16.98 -18.61 1.91
C LEU A 455 16.56 -20.07 1.92
N VAL A 456 15.76 -20.47 2.90
CA VAL A 456 15.28 -21.85 3.03
C VAL A 456 13.76 -21.85 3.20
N THR A 457 13.06 -22.63 2.38
CA THR A 457 11.61 -22.77 2.51
C THR A 457 11.25 -24.17 3.05
N THR A 458 10.30 -24.19 4.00
CA THR A 458 9.72 -25.40 4.57
C THR A 458 8.23 -25.47 4.30
N LEU A 459 7.58 -26.59 4.59
CA LEU A 459 6.14 -26.78 4.39
C LEU A 459 5.29 -26.30 5.56
N THR A 460 5.84 -26.33 6.78
CA THR A 460 5.08 -26.01 8.00
C THR A 460 5.84 -25.08 8.92
N LYS A 461 5.11 -24.35 9.76
CA LYS A 461 5.67 -23.49 10.80
C LYS A 461 6.58 -24.28 11.73
N LYS A 462 6.15 -25.47 12.15
CA LYS A 462 6.91 -26.32 13.06
C LYS A 462 8.26 -26.73 12.45
N MET A 463 8.27 -27.12 11.18
CA MET A 463 9.51 -27.44 10.48
C MET A 463 10.45 -26.25 10.42
N ALA A 464 9.92 -25.06 10.14
CA ALA A 464 10.71 -23.83 10.11
C ALA A 464 11.32 -23.48 11.47
N GLU A 465 10.54 -23.59 12.53
CA GLU A 465 11.00 -23.35 13.90
C GLU A 465 12.07 -24.37 14.32
N ASP A 466 11.81 -25.65 14.08
CA ASP A 466 12.75 -26.73 14.41
C ASP A 466 14.06 -26.58 13.63
N LEU A 467 13.98 -26.23 12.35
CA LEU A 467 15.17 -26.01 11.53
C LEU A 467 15.95 -24.78 11.98
N THR A 468 15.27 -23.71 12.35
CA THR A 468 15.91 -22.50 12.88
C THR A 468 16.67 -22.81 14.15
N ASP A 469 16.07 -23.53 15.11
CA ASP A 469 16.71 -23.93 16.35
C ASP A 469 17.92 -24.84 16.09
N TYR A 470 17.77 -25.80 15.17
CA TYR A 470 18.85 -26.69 14.77
C TYR A 470 20.06 -25.91 14.21
N LEU A 471 19.82 -24.94 13.34
CA LEU A 471 20.88 -24.12 12.74
C LEU A 471 21.53 -23.18 13.78
N LEU A 472 20.74 -22.60 14.68
CA LEU A 472 21.26 -21.78 15.77
C LEU A 472 22.21 -22.54 16.67
N GLU A 473 21.86 -23.80 17.06
CA GLU A 473 22.69 -24.66 17.87
C GLU A 473 24.05 -24.98 17.21
N ARG A 474 24.13 -24.86 15.88
CA ARG A 474 25.35 -25.09 15.10
C ARG A 474 26.09 -23.81 14.73
N GLY A 475 25.76 -22.71 15.38
CA GLY A 475 26.46 -21.46 15.22
C GLY A 475 26.12 -20.68 13.95
N ILE A 476 25.04 -21.03 13.25
CA ILE A 476 24.58 -20.29 12.09
C ILE A 476 23.73 -19.09 12.54
N LYS A 477 24.00 -17.93 11.96
CA LYS A 477 23.20 -16.72 12.19
C LYS A 477 21.93 -16.81 11.34
N VAL A 478 20.86 -17.29 11.90
CA VAL A 478 19.59 -17.59 11.23
C VAL A 478 18.42 -16.94 11.95
N GLU A 479 17.44 -16.49 11.18
CA GLU A 479 16.17 -15.99 11.66
C GLU A 479 15.01 -16.69 10.97
N TYR A 480 13.93 -16.91 11.72
CA TYR A 480 12.68 -17.41 11.18
C TYR A 480 11.78 -16.22 10.79
N LEU A 481 11.35 -16.19 9.53
CA LEU A 481 10.42 -15.19 9.04
C LEU A 481 8.99 -15.71 9.19
N HIS A 482 8.29 -15.25 10.24
CA HIS A 482 6.88 -15.56 10.47
C HIS A 482 5.97 -14.85 9.48
N SER A 483 4.86 -15.50 9.15
CA SER A 483 3.80 -14.87 8.35
C SER A 483 3.14 -13.69 9.09
N ASP A 484 3.17 -13.71 10.43
CA ASP A 484 2.53 -12.70 11.29
C ASP A 484 3.48 -11.54 11.68
N VAL A 485 4.72 -11.55 11.20
CA VAL A 485 5.68 -10.46 11.45
C VAL A 485 5.21 -9.21 10.71
N ASP A 486 5.23 -8.06 11.39
CA ASP A 486 4.85 -6.80 10.79
C ASP A 486 5.81 -6.37 9.66
N THR A 487 5.35 -5.42 8.85
CA THR A 487 6.09 -4.95 7.67
C THR A 487 7.45 -4.36 8.03
N LEU A 488 7.54 -3.59 9.11
CA LEU A 488 8.79 -2.98 9.56
C LEU A 488 9.82 -4.05 9.93
N ARG A 489 9.40 -5.07 10.67
CA ARG A 489 10.30 -6.17 11.07
C ARG A 489 10.77 -6.97 9.87
N ARG A 490 9.91 -7.17 8.85
CA ARG A 490 10.30 -7.84 7.60
C ARG A 490 11.39 -7.06 6.86
N VAL A 491 11.19 -5.76 6.70
CA VAL A 491 12.19 -4.89 6.07
C VAL A 491 13.50 -4.90 6.84
N GLU A 492 13.43 -4.88 8.15
CA GLU A 492 14.59 -4.93 9.04
C GLU A 492 15.37 -6.25 8.91
N LEU A 493 14.65 -7.39 8.87
CA LEU A 493 15.27 -8.70 8.67
C LEU A 493 15.97 -8.81 7.31
N LEU A 494 15.37 -8.30 6.26
CA LEU A 494 15.98 -8.28 4.93
C LEU A 494 17.23 -7.43 4.89
N ARG A 495 17.23 -6.29 5.57
CA ARG A 495 18.40 -5.43 5.71
C ARG A 495 19.51 -6.13 6.49
N GLU A 496 19.18 -6.78 7.62
CA GLU A 496 20.12 -7.56 8.42
C GLU A 496 20.77 -8.69 7.60
N LEU A 497 19.97 -9.34 6.74
CA LEU A 497 20.48 -10.35 5.80
C LEU A 497 21.46 -9.75 4.81
N ARG A 498 21.14 -8.63 4.20
CA ARG A 498 22.03 -7.94 3.25
C ARG A 498 23.32 -7.46 3.90
N GLU A 499 23.24 -6.94 5.12
CA GLU A 499 24.40 -6.45 5.88
C GLU A 499 25.26 -7.56 6.51
N GLY A 500 24.81 -8.80 6.47
CA GLY A 500 25.51 -9.94 7.05
C GLY A 500 25.37 -10.08 8.55
N LYS A 501 24.43 -9.40 9.18
CA LYS A 501 24.07 -9.59 10.58
C LYS A 501 23.39 -10.92 10.81
N ILE A 502 22.66 -11.41 9.82
CA ILE A 502 22.15 -12.77 9.69
C ILE A 502 22.60 -13.32 8.34
N ASP A 503 22.76 -14.65 8.24
CA ASP A 503 23.24 -15.30 7.03
C ASP A 503 22.16 -16.13 6.36
N VAL A 504 21.13 -16.52 7.10
CA VAL A 504 20.04 -17.40 6.63
C VAL A 504 18.69 -16.91 7.12
N ILE A 505 17.72 -16.90 6.23
CA ILE A 505 16.30 -16.74 6.59
C ILE A 505 15.57 -18.03 6.24
N VAL A 506 14.83 -18.57 7.21
CA VAL A 506 13.97 -19.75 7.08
C VAL A 506 12.51 -19.31 7.15
N GLY A 507 11.66 -19.83 6.28
CA GLY A 507 10.23 -19.53 6.30
C GLY A 507 9.42 -20.50 5.45
N ILE A 508 8.10 -20.34 5.48
CA ILE A 508 7.17 -21.18 4.70
C ILE A 508 6.99 -20.61 3.30
N ASN A 509 6.80 -19.31 3.22
CA ASN A 509 6.43 -18.59 2.01
C ASN A 509 7.31 -17.34 1.90
N LEU A 510 8.58 -17.59 1.62
CA LEU A 510 9.59 -16.54 1.57
C LEU A 510 9.50 -15.75 0.28
N LEU A 511 9.06 -14.49 0.39
CA LEU A 511 9.36 -13.50 -0.64
C LEU A 511 8.97 -13.97 -2.06
N ARG A 512 7.74 -14.50 -2.22
CA ARG A 512 7.25 -14.95 -3.53
C ARG A 512 7.20 -13.84 -4.55
N GLU A 513 7.11 -12.62 -4.08
CA GLU A 513 7.00 -11.41 -4.88
C GLU A 513 8.38 -10.73 -4.96
N GLY A 514 8.83 -10.47 -6.11
CA GLY A 514 10.04 -9.88 -6.66
C GLY A 514 11.08 -9.10 -5.85
N LEU A 515 11.36 -9.41 -4.57
CA LEU A 515 12.42 -8.75 -3.82
C LEU A 515 13.81 -9.07 -4.37
N ASP A 516 14.64 -8.05 -4.49
CA ASP A 516 15.98 -8.15 -5.04
C ASP A 516 17.01 -8.33 -3.93
N LEU A 517 17.60 -9.51 -3.87
CA LEU A 517 18.61 -9.89 -2.87
C LEU A 517 19.86 -10.46 -3.56
N PRO A 518 20.73 -9.59 -4.10
CA PRO A 518 21.90 -10.05 -4.87
C PRO A 518 22.91 -10.83 -4.02
N GLU A 519 22.91 -10.68 -2.70
CA GLU A 519 23.77 -11.40 -1.79
C GLU A 519 23.36 -12.85 -1.57
N VAL A 520 22.12 -13.23 -1.93
CA VAL A 520 21.61 -14.60 -1.79
C VAL A 520 22.13 -15.46 -2.94
N SER A 521 22.95 -16.45 -2.60
CA SER A 521 23.52 -17.40 -3.57
C SER A 521 22.92 -18.79 -3.46
N LEU A 522 22.18 -19.08 -2.39
CA LEU A 522 21.53 -20.36 -2.16
C LEU A 522 20.08 -20.16 -1.83
N VAL A 523 19.21 -20.86 -2.55
CA VAL A 523 17.81 -21.05 -2.21
C VAL A 523 17.57 -22.54 -2.08
N ALA A 524 17.15 -22.98 -0.89
CA ALA A 524 16.85 -24.36 -0.61
C ALA A 524 15.35 -24.56 -0.44
N ILE A 525 14.79 -25.54 -1.13
CA ILE A 525 13.37 -25.88 -1.07
C ILE A 525 13.27 -27.30 -0.51
N LEU A 526 12.85 -27.40 0.75
CA LEU A 526 12.68 -28.69 1.42
C LEU A 526 11.36 -29.33 0.98
N ASP A 527 11.36 -30.65 0.84
CA ASP A 527 10.18 -31.42 0.42
C ASP A 527 9.49 -30.80 -0.82
N ALA A 528 10.26 -30.53 -1.84
CA ALA A 528 9.80 -29.85 -3.06
C ALA A 528 8.79 -30.67 -3.86
N ASP A 529 8.74 -31.99 -3.67
CA ASP A 529 7.84 -32.93 -4.35
C ASP A 529 6.48 -33.10 -3.65
N LYS A 530 6.25 -32.42 -2.53
CA LYS A 530 4.94 -32.45 -1.87
C LYS A 530 3.93 -31.61 -2.64
N GLU A 531 2.74 -32.16 -2.81
CA GLU A 531 1.65 -31.44 -3.50
C GLU A 531 1.06 -30.37 -2.59
N GLY A 532 0.63 -29.24 -3.18
CA GLY A 532 0.00 -28.15 -2.49
C GLY A 532 0.37 -26.79 -3.05
N PHE A 533 -0.26 -25.76 -2.52
CA PHE A 533 -0.07 -24.37 -2.95
C PHE A 533 1.40 -23.91 -2.85
N LEU A 534 2.10 -24.28 -1.78
CA LEU A 534 3.49 -23.85 -1.54
C LEU A 534 4.50 -24.51 -2.50
N ARG A 535 4.10 -25.55 -3.20
CA ARG A 535 4.93 -26.29 -4.18
C ARG A 535 4.30 -26.29 -5.57
N SER A 536 3.41 -25.33 -5.85
CA SER A 536 2.87 -25.11 -7.19
C SER A 536 3.94 -24.56 -8.13
N TYR A 537 3.72 -24.66 -9.42
CA TYR A 537 4.61 -24.09 -10.43
C TYR A 537 4.94 -22.62 -10.16
N ARG A 538 3.93 -21.81 -9.88
CA ARG A 538 4.12 -20.37 -9.61
C ARG A 538 4.92 -20.12 -8.34
N SER A 539 4.65 -20.85 -7.27
CA SER A 539 5.41 -20.74 -6.03
C SER A 539 6.87 -21.14 -6.22
N LEU A 540 7.12 -22.21 -6.95
CA LEU A 540 8.48 -22.69 -7.24
C LEU A 540 9.25 -21.69 -8.09
N ILE A 541 8.67 -21.18 -9.17
CA ILE A 541 9.36 -20.21 -10.04
C ILE A 541 9.69 -18.90 -9.33
N GLN A 542 8.80 -18.41 -8.47
CA GLN A 542 9.04 -17.21 -7.68
C GLN A 542 10.16 -17.44 -6.65
N THR A 543 10.19 -18.60 -6.03
CA THR A 543 11.23 -18.96 -5.06
C THR A 543 12.59 -19.12 -5.74
N ILE A 544 12.64 -19.80 -6.87
CA ILE A 544 13.86 -19.96 -7.69
C ILE A 544 14.45 -18.60 -8.04
N GLY A 545 13.61 -17.66 -8.38
CA GLY A 545 14.02 -16.32 -8.77
C GLY A 545 14.81 -15.56 -7.70
N ARG A 546 14.73 -15.97 -6.42
CA ARG A 546 15.51 -15.32 -5.34
C ARG A 546 17.01 -15.52 -5.47
N ALA A 547 17.46 -16.56 -6.17
CA ALA A 547 18.87 -16.81 -6.47
C ALA A 547 19.34 -16.13 -7.77
N ALA A 548 18.44 -15.52 -8.52
CA ALA A 548 18.71 -15.05 -9.88
C ALA A 548 19.66 -13.85 -9.96
N ARG A 549 19.77 -13.07 -8.89
CA ARG A 549 20.64 -11.86 -8.85
C ARG A 549 22.09 -12.15 -8.46
N ASN A 550 22.40 -13.35 -8.03
CA ASN A 550 23.75 -13.74 -7.67
C ASN A 550 24.41 -14.50 -8.83
N VAL A 551 25.65 -14.17 -9.12
CA VAL A 551 26.44 -14.83 -10.20
C VAL A 551 26.61 -16.33 -9.94
N SER A 552 26.71 -16.71 -8.67
CA SER A 552 26.87 -18.10 -8.22
C SER A 552 25.55 -18.71 -7.72
N GLY A 553 24.41 -18.15 -8.13
CA GLY A 553 23.10 -18.55 -7.64
C GLY A 553 22.81 -20.03 -7.87
N THR A 554 22.47 -20.75 -6.81
CA THR A 554 22.10 -22.17 -6.82
C THR A 554 20.77 -22.36 -6.11
N VAL A 555 19.90 -23.18 -6.70
CA VAL A 555 18.66 -23.65 -6.09
C VAL A 555 18.80 -25.14 -5.83
N VAL A 556 18.61 -25.58 -4.60
CA VAL A 556 18.60 -26.99 -4.24
C VAL A 556 17.16 -27.37 -3.88
N MET A 557 16.59 -28.28 -4.65
CA MET A 557 15.28 -28.86 -4.38
C MET A 557 15.46 -30.25 -3.78
N TYR A 558 14.99 -30.44 -2.57
CA TYR A 558 15.02 -31.76 -1.93
C TYR A 558 13.73 -32.48 -2.24
N ALA A 559 13.83 -33.49 -3.12
CA ALA A 559 12.69 -34.25 -3.62
C ALA A 559 13.13 -35.65 -4.03
N ASP A 560 12.29 -36.63 -3.81
CA ASP A 560 12.52 -38.00 -4.28
C ASP A 560 11.99 -38.20 -5.71
N ASP A 561 10.95 -37.46 -6.07
CA ASP A 561 10.35 -37.47 -7.39
C ASP A 561 10.31 -36.06 -7.98
N ILE A 562 10.36 -35.95 -9.31
CA ILE A 562 10.17 -34.66 -9.98
C ILE A 562 8.69 -34.56 -10.37
N THR A 563 7.95 -33.69 -9.69
CA THR A 563 6.54 -33.42 -10.00
C THR A 563 6.39 -32.61 -11.28
N GLU A 564 5.18 -32.55 -11.83
CA GLU A 564 4.89 -31.71 -13.00
C GLU A 564 5.17 -30.23 -12.72
N ALA A 565 4.83 -29.73 -11.52
CA ALA A 565 5.11 -28.36 -11.10
C ALA A 565 6.61 -28.09 -11.06
N MET A 566 7.40 -29.00 -10.49
CA MET A 566 8.87 -28.92 -10.47
C MET A 566 9.43 -28.90 -11.89
N ARG A 567 8.98 -29.80 -12.75
CA ARG A 567 9.45 -29.89 -14.14
C ARG A 567 9.20 -28.58 -14.89
N LYS A 568 8.00 -28.02 -14.78
CA LYS A 568 7.65 -26.75 -15.42
C LYS A 568 8.52 -25.61 -14.92
N ALA A 569 8.76 -25.55 -13.61
CA ALA A 569 9.60 -24.51 -13.01
C ALA A 569 11.07 -24.64 -13.43
N ILE A 570 11.59 -25.86 -13.49
CA ILE A 570 12.97 -26.14 -13.94
C ILE A 570 13.12 -25.77 -15.43
N ASP A 571 12.19 -26.20 -16.26
CA ASP A 571 12.23 -25.96 -17.71
C ASP A 571 12.14 -24.45 -18.01
N GLU A 572 11.26 -23.72 -17.30
CA GLU A 572 11.14 -22.27 -17.47
C GLU A 572 12.41 -21.55 -17.03
N THR A 573 13.06 -22.00 -15.96
CA THR A 573 14.33 -21.40 -15.50
C THR A 573 15.47 -21.66 -16.49
N ASN A 574 15.50 -22.81 -17.12
CA ASN A 574 16.54 -23.19 -18.09
C ASN A 574 16.30 -22.64 -19.52
N ARG A 575 15.15 -21.98 -19.73
CA ARG A 575 14.80 -21.38 -21.01
C ARG A 575 15.55 -20.05 -21.24
#